data_0ffb6647f8b8f74b64005ae2f75bf370
#
_entry.id   0ffb6647f8b8f74b64005ae2f75bf370
#
_cell.length_a   1.000
_cell.length_b   1.000
_cell.length_c   1.000
_cell.angle_alpha   90.00
_cell.angle_beta   90.00
_cell.angle_gamma   90.00
#
_symmetry.space_group_name_H-M   'P 1'
#
loop_
_entity.id
_entity.type
_entity.pdbx_description
1 polymer ?
#
loop_
_entity_poly.entity_id
_entity_poly.type
_entity_poly.pdbx_seq_one_letter_code
_entity_poly.pdbx_strand_id
1 'polypeptide(L)'
;MPLIQSSFSANFPFTSKHFSTMYRTIFTRPTAQFVRRRIETPDGDFLDLDFSSCHSKNAVLMIHGLEGSSDSKYVLATSSFLSSNNYDVIVINLRGCSGELNKKFKAYHTGETGDLHFVLDFLTKNYKYTAISLLGFSLGGNVVLKYAGEQKENLNPLVDRIISISPPCDLKGASMVLSKKSNIIYMKRFLKTLVSKALQKAAMFPKQNLDTEKMVKAANFADFDSLFTAPSFGFKDEEDYWEKTSCKPFLKDIQVKSYLLTAKNDPFLSESCFPVGIAKKSNYLHLELTEKGGHIGFVKSITKRNDQWFEKKILNYLKD
;
A
#
# COMPACT_ATOMS: atom_id res chain seq x y z
N MET A 1 -7.55 -16.39 -17.22
CA MET A 1 -6.60 -17.28 -16.50
C MET A 1 -6.04 -16.55 -15.30
N PRO A 2 -5.98 -17.16 -14.12
CA PRO A 2 -5.56 -16.47 -12.88
C PRO A 2 -4.07 -16.09 -12.85
N LEU A 3 -3.22 -16.73 -13.66
CA LEU A 3 -1.84 -16.30 -13.88
C LEU A 3 -1.75 -15.58 -15.23
N ILE A 4 -1.39 -14.29 -15.17
CA ILE A 4 -1.23 -13.47 -16.36
C ILE A 4 0.22 -13.54 -16.81
N GLN A 5 0.45 -13.92 -18.07
CA GLN A 5 1.77 -13.81 -18.68
C GLN A 5 2.12 -12.33 -18.86
N SER A 6 3.20 -11.89 -18.23
CA SER A 6 3.60 -10.49 -18.30
C SER A 6 4.26 -10.17 -19.64
N SER A 7 3.85 -9.03 -20.21
CA SER A 7 4.53 -8.41 -21.36
C SER A 7 5.59 -7.37 -20.93
N PHE A 8 5.89 -7.26 -19.64
CA PHE A 8 6.87 -6.32 -19.13
C PHE A 8 8.30 -6.77 -19.47
N SER A 9 9.05 -5.90 -20.08
CA SER A 9 10.48 -6.07 -20.34
C SER A 9 11.21 -4.78 -19.99
N ALA A 10 12.24 -4.86 -19.17
CA ALA A 10 13.06 -3.75 -18.74
C ALA A 10 14.43 -3.80 -19.41
N ASN A 11 14.90 -2.66 -19.93
CA ASN A 11 16.25 -2.49 -20.44
C ASN A 11 17.20 -2.02 -19.34
N PHE A 12 18.52 -2.19 -19.54
CA PHE A 12 19.52 -1.59 -18.65
C PHE A 12 19.33 -0.06 -18.59
N PRO A 13 19.37 0.56 -17.40
CA PRO A 13 19.73 0.02 -16.08
C PRO A 13 18.52 -0.51 -15.25
N PHE A 14 17.31 -0.54 -15.79
CA PHE A 14 16.09 -0.94 -15.06
C PHE A 14 15.97 -2.46 -14.81
N THR A 15 16.88 -3.26 -15.35
CA THR A 15 17.07 -4.65 -14.95
C THR A 15 17.59 -4.78 -13.52
N SER A 16 18.25 -3.74 -12.99
CA SER A 16 18.66 -3.67 -11.58
C SER A 16 17.46 -3.39 -10.68
N LYS A 17 17.24 -4.26 -9.70
CA LYS A 17 16.13 -4.14 -8.74
C LYS A 17 16.15 -2.83 -7.96
N HIS A 18 17.34 -2.41 -7.50
CA HIS A 18 17.49 -1.17 -6.71
C HIS A 18 17.31 0.07 -7.57
N PHE A 19 17.90 0.09 -8.79
CA PHE A 19 17.74 1.22 -9.69
C PHE A 19 16.26 1.40 -10.08
N SER A 20 15.58 0.33 -10.47
CA SER A 20 14.16 0.37 -10.82
C SER A 20 13.29 0.88 -9.65
N THR A 21 13.54 0.40 -8.43
CA THR A 21 12.83 0.82 -7.21
C THR A 21 13.00 2.31 -6.92
N MET A 22 14.22 2.83 -7.07
CA MET A 22 14.55 4.21 -6.68
C MET A 22 14.23 5.24 -7.76
N TYR A 23 14.19 4.83 -9.03
CA TYR A 23 14.12 5.72 -10.17
C TYR A 23 12.97 6.72 -10.12
N ARG A 24 11.74 6.22 -9.90
CA ARG A 24 10.56 7.09 -9.84
C ARG A 24 10.67 8.12 -8.71
N THR A 25 11.18 7.72 -7.56
CA THR A 25 11.34 8.60 -6.40
C THR A 25 12.36 9.70 -6.64
N ILE A 26 13.46 9.39 -7.34
CA ILE A 26 14.59 10.33 -7.50
C ILE A 26 14.45 11.19 -8.76
N PHE A 27 14.09 10.58 -9.90
CA PHE A 27 14.22 11.19 -11.21
C PHE A 27 12.90 11.68 -11.82
N THR A 28 11.73 11.37 -11.22
CA THR A 28 10.46 11.85 -11.73
C THR A 28 9.90 13.00 -10.89
N ARG A 29 9.06 13.83 -11.52
CA ARG A 29 8.39 14.98 -10.87
C ARG A 29 6.94 15.03 -11.33
N PRO A 30 6.15 13.96 -11.08
CA PRO A 30 4.74 13.97 -11.40
C PRO A 30 4.01 14.97 -10.51
N THR A 31 2.92 15.51 -11.03
CA THR A 31 2.02 16.39 -10.29
C THR A 31 0.60 15.87 -10.40
N ALA A 32 -0.18 16.06 -9.35
CA ALA A 32 -1.63 15.90 -9.34
C ALA A 32 -2.21 17.04 -8.50
N GLN A 33 -3.40 17.48 -8.84
CA GLN A 33 -4.12 18.46 -8.03
C GLN A 33 -5.05 17.73 -7.09
N PHE A 34 -4.93 18.02 -5.79
CA PHE A 34 -5.77 17.45 -4.77
C PHE A 34 -6.49 18.52 -3.96
N VAL A 35 -7.74 18.23 -3.64
CA VAL A 35 -8.50 18.96 -2.62
C VAL A 35 -8.60 18.06 -1.40
N ARG A 36 -8.00 18.49 -0.28
CA ARG A 36 -8.00 17.74 0.96
C ARG A 36 -9.32 17.90 1.71
N ARG A 37 -9.87 16.78 2.16
CA ARG A 37 -11.00 16.72 3.07
C ARG A 37 -10.63 15.89 4.29
N ARG A 38 -10.68 16.52 5.47
CA ARG A 38 -10.53 15.80 6.75
C ARG A 38 -11.87 15.23 7.18
N ILE A 39 -11.87 13.98 7.61
CA ILE A 39 -13.02 13.30 8.20
C ILE A 39 -12.68 12.80 9.59
N GLU A 40 -13.60 12.93 10.54
CA GLU A 40 -13.43 12.42 11.89
C GLU A 40 -13.78 10.94 11.92
N THR A 41 -12.93 10.13 12.55
CA THR A 41 -13.14 8.70 12.72
C THR A 41 -13.95 8.41 13.99
N PRO A 42 -14.67 7.27 14.06
CA PRO A 42 -15.52 6.95 15.22
C PRO A 42 -14.79 6.91 16.55
N ASP A 43 -13.48 6.67 16.55
CA ASP A 43 -12.64 6.68 17.75
C ASP A 43 -12.18 8.08 18.17
N GLY A 44 -12.64 9.15 17.49
CA GLY A 44 -12.30 10.55 17.76
C GLY A 44 -10.93 10.97 17.23
N ASP A 45 -10.39 10.24 16.27
CA ASP A 45 -9.21 10.60 15.47
C ASP A 45 -9.65 11.25 14.15
N PHE A 46 -8.78 11.30 13.15
CA PHE A 46 -9.09 11.81 11.83
C PHE A 46 -8.34 11.06 10.74
N LEU A 47 -8.92 11.11 9.53
CA LEU A 47 -8.26 10.74 8.28
C LEU A 47 -8.33 11.92 7.31
N ASP A 48 -7.24 12.16 6.59
CA ASP A 48 -7.20 13.13 5.49
C ASP A 48 -7.32 12.39 4.16
N LEU A 49 -8.39 12.70 3.44
CA LEU A 49 -8.67 12.21 2.10
C LEU A 49 -8.31 13.29 1.08
N ASP A 50 -7.47 12.95 0.11
CA ASP A 50 -7.08 13.85 -0.97
C ASP A 50 -7.81 13.46 -2.26
N PHE A 51 -8.66 14.37 -2.74
CA PHE A 51 -9.51 14.17 -3.91
C PHE A 51 -8.93 14.82 -5.15
N SER A 52 -8.79 14.06 -6.24
CA SER A 52 -8.58 14.57 -7.59
C SER A 52 -9.81 14.20 -8.42
N SER A 53 -10.75 15.15 -8.53
CA SER A 53 -12.04 14.89 -9.16
C SER A 53 -12.07 15.41 -10.61
N CYS A 54 -12.62 14.60 -11.49
CA CYS A 54 -13.03 14.95 -12.86
C CYS A 54 -14.55 14.83 -13.05
N HIS A 55 -15.29 14.74 -11.93
CA HIS A 55 -16.75 14.55 -11.89
C HIS A 55 -17.21 13.21 -12.49
N SER A 56 -16.40 12.19 -12.36
CA SER A 56 -16.73 10.82 -12.78
C SER A 56 -17.72 10.15 -11.81
N LYS A 57 -18.50 9.22 -12.33
CA LYS A 57 -19.31 8.31 -11.51
C LYS A 57 -18.48 7.10 -11.00
N ASN A 58 -17.30 6.88 -11.55
CA ASN A 58 -16.41 5.82 -11.16
C ASN A 58 -15.22 6.41 -10.39
N ALA A 59 -14.94 5.86 -9.23
CA ALA A 59 -13.84 6.30 -8.37
C ALA A 59 -12.78 5.23 -8.20
N VAL A 60 -11.55 5.66 -7.97
CA VAL A 60 -10.45 4.81 -7.50
C VAL A 60 -10.01 5.30 -6.13
N LEU A 61 -10.23 4.48 -5.10
CA LEU A 61 -9.78 4.73 -3.75
C LEU A 61 -8.39 4.13 -3.57
N MET A 62 -7.39 5.00 -3.35
CA MET A 62 -5.98 4.61 -3.27
C MET A 62 -5.46 4.58 -1.84
N ILE A 63 -4.61 3.59 -1.53
CA ILE A 63 -3.83 3.50 -0.30
C ILE A 63 -2.35 3.42 -0.65
N HIS A 64 -1.56 4.34 -0.10
CA HIS A 64 -0.11 4.42 -0.32
C HIS A 64 0.67 3.34 0.46
N GLY A 65 1.97 3.22 0.19
CA GLY A 65 2.88 2.34 0.92
C GLY A 65 3.35 2.91 2.26
N LEU A 66 4.17 2.13 2.96
CA LEU A 66 4.73 2.48 4.27
C LEU A 66 5.38 3.85 4.26
N GLU A 67 4.97 4.71 5.22
CA GLU A 67 5.47 6.09 5.38
C GLU A 67 5.35 6.95 4.11
N GLY A 68 4.42 6.58 3.21
CA GLY A 68 4.02 7.40 2.07
C GLY A 68 2.90 8.38 2.41
N SER A 69 2.38 9.04 1.37
CA SER A 69 1.22 9.93 1.40
C SER A 69 0.69 10.11 -0.02
N SER A 70 -0.31 10.94 -0.21
CA SER A 70 -0.76 11.43 -1.53
C SER A 70 0.37 12.08 -2.34
N ASP A 71 1.41 12.65 -1.67
CA ASP A 71 2.58 13.25 -2.32
C ASP A 71 3.62 12.24 -2.82
N SER A 72 3.43 10.96 -2.56
CA SER A 72 4.32 9.92 -3.09
C SER A 72 4.31 9.91 -4.61
N LYS A 73 5.49 9.86 -5.25
CA LYS A 73 5.62 10.04 -6.71
C LYS A 73 4.79 9.07 -7.53
N TYR A 74 4.69 7.82 -7.09
CA TYR A 74 3.84 6.81 -7.75
C TYR A 74 2.35 7.11 -7.57
N VAL A 75 1.93 7.68 -6.42
CA VAL A 75 0.55 8.12 -6.18
C VAL A 75 0.21 9.29 -7.09
N LEU A 76 1.05 10.35 -7.09
CA LEU A 76 0.86 11.52 -7.96
C LEU A 76 0.75 11.12 -9.44
N ALA A 77 1.68 10.27 -9.92
CA ALA A 77 1.70 9.83 -11.31
C ALA A 77 0.42 9.05 -11.67
N THR A 78 0.03 8.11 -10.81
CA THR A 78 -1.16 7.28 -11.03
C THR A 78 -2.44 8.10 -10.92
N SER A 79 -2.53 9.03 -9.95
CA SER A 79 -3.69 9.91 -9.81
C SER A 79 -3.89 10.79 -11.03
N SER A 80 -2.83 11.46 -11.47
CA SER A 80 -2.89 12.29 -12.69
C SER A 80 -3.30 11.48 -13.91
N PHE A 81 -2.75 10.26 -14.07
CA PHE A 81 -3.08 9.38 -15.17
C PHE A 81 -4.55 8.93 -15.15
N LEU A 82 -5.05 8.50 -13.99
CA LEU A 82 -6.43 8.01 -13.87
C LEU A 82 -7.46 9.14 -14.00
N SER A 83 -7.20 10.32 -13.42
CA SER A 83 -8.06 11.49 -13.59
C SER A 83 -8.15 11.92 -15.06
N SER A 84 -7.03 11.86 -15.80
CA SER A 84 -7.03 12.11 -17.25
C SER A 84 -7.76 11.03 -18.07
N ASN A 85 -8.06 9.88 -17.45
CA ASN A 85 -8.82 8.78 -18.06
C ASN A 85 -10.24 8.63 -17.47
N ASN A 86 -10.79 9.72 -16.93
CA ASN A 86 -12.16 9.82 -16.45
C ASN A 86 -12.49 8.96 -15.22
N TYR A 87 -11.57 8.91 -14.26
CA TYR A 87 -11.81 8.36 -12.91
C TYR A 87 -11.60 9.45 -11.86
N ASP A 88 -12.53 9.60 -10.94
CA ASP A 88 -12.26 10.33 -9.71
C ASP A 88 -11.25 9.53 -8.88
N VAL A 89 -10.25 10.21 -8.32
CA VAL A 89 -9.23 9.57 -7.48
C VAL A 89 -9.33 10.11 -6.07
N ILE A 90 -9.43 9.21 -5.10
CA ILE A 90 -9.40 9.52 -3.68
C ILE A 90 -8.21 8.81 -3.06
N VAL A 91 -7.33 9.54 -2.39
CA VAL A 91 -6.18 8.96 -1.68
C VAL A 91 -6.43 9.03 -0.19
N ILE A 92 -6.41 7.88 0.49
CA ILE A 92 -6.38 7.83 1.95
C ILE A 92 -4.95 8.12 2.37
N ASN A 93 -4.74 9.19 3.13
CA ASN A 93 -3.51 9.36 3.88
C ASN A 93 -3.66 8.57 5.20
N LEU A 94 -2.87 7.53 5.37
CA LEU A 94 -2.89 6.73 6.60
C LEU A 94 -2.60 7.60 7.82
N ARG A 95 -3.09 7.23 8.99
CA ARG A 95 -2.98 8.02 10.22
C ARG A 95 -1.54 8.49 10.47
N GLY A 96 -1.35 9.79 10.63
CA GLY A 96 -0.03 10.41 10.79
C GLY A 96 0.83 10.50 9.54
N CYS A 97 0.24 10.33 8.34
CA CYS A 97 0.94 10.41 7.05
C CYS A 97 0.54 11.63 6.20
N SER A 98 -0.36 12.47 6.64
CA SER A 98 -0.84 13.65 5.90
C SER A 98 -0.07 14.96 6.18
N GLY A 99 1.07 14.88 6.87
CA GLY A 99 1.86 16.03 7.34
C GLY A 99 1.59 16.38 8.79
N GLU A 100 0.57 15.83 9.42
CA GLU A 100 0.21 16.01 10.82
C GLU A 100 0.05 14.65 11.51
N LEU A 101 0.50 14.54 12.77
CA LEU A 101 0.27 13.33 13.55
C LEU A 101 -1.22 13.21 13.90
N ASN A 102 -1.73 12.02 13.83
CA ASN A 102 -3.07 11.70 14.28
C ASN A 102 -3.22 11.91 15.81
N LYS A 103 -4.46 12.10 16.29
CA LYS A 103 -4.76 12.46 17.69
C LYS A 103 -4.55 11.31 18.67
N LYS A 104 -4.74 10.04 18.25
CA LYS A 104 -4.62 8.86 19.12
C LYS A 104 -3.19 8.34 19.21
N PHE A 105 -2.89 7.54 20.23
CA PHE A 105 -1.58 6.87 20.35
C PHE A 105 -1.34 5.92 19.19
N LYS A 106 -2.32 5.09 18.86
CA LYS A 106 -2.31 4.23 17.68
C LYS A 106 -2.21 5.06 16.41
N ALA A 107 -1.25 4.74 15.55
CA ALA A 107 -1.16 5.32 14.21
C ALA A 107 -1.88 4.41 13.20
N TYR A 108 -1.16 3.78 12.32
CA TYR A 108 -1.65 2.76 11.39
C TYR A 108 -0.76 1.51 11.47
N HIS A 109 -1.25 0.40 10.98
CA HIS A 109 -0.46 -0.81 10.79
C HIS A 109 -0.77 -1.48 9.44
N THR A 110 0.06 -2.45 9.05
CA THR A 110 0.06 -3.04 7.71
C THR A 110 -1.23 -3.79 7.36
N GLY A 111 -1.99 -4.22 8.34
CA GLY A 111 -3.26 -4.93 8.12
C GLY A 111 -4.48 -4.16 8.61
N GLU A 112 -4.38 -2.82 8.76
CA GLU A 112 -5.50 -1.99 9.21
C GLU A 112 -6.56 -1.84 8.12
N THR A 113 -7.64 -2.57 8.25
CA THR A 113 -8.77 -2.58 7.31
C THR A 113 -9.96 -1.77 7.80
N GLY A 114 -10.00 -1.40 9.09
CA GLY A 114 -11.10 -0.64 9.69
C GLY A 114 -11.20 0.79 9.13
N ASP A 115 -10.08 1.48 8.98
CA ASP A 115 -10.06 2.82 8.38
C ASP A 115 -10.51 2.79 6.91
N LEU A 116 -10.13 1.76 6.15
CA LEU A 116 -10.61 1.57 4.77
C LEU A 116 -12.12 1.33 4.73
N HIS A 117 -12.64 0.47 5.61
CA HIS A 117 -14.07 0.20 5.73
C HIS A 117 -14.85 1.50 6.03
N PHE A 118 -14.38 2.25 7.03
CA PHE A 118 -14.99 3.53 7.41
C PHE A 118 -15.00 4.54 6.25
N VAL A 119 -13.91 4.65 5.49
CA VAL A 119 -13.83 5.55 4.32
C VAL A 119 -14.79 5.11 3.23
N LEU A 120 -14.92 3.81 2.95
CA LEU A 120 -15.89 3.30 1.98
C LEU A 120 -17.32 3.62 2.39
N ASP A 121 -17.67 3.44 3.64
CA ASP A 121 -18.99 3.83 4.17
C ASP A 121 -19.24 5.33 4.05
N PHE A 122 -18.22 6.14 4.37
CA PHE A 122 -18.30 7.58 4.20
C PHE A 122 -18.53 7.97 2.74
N LEU A 123 -17.80 7.38 1.80
CA LEU A 123 -17.96 7.65 0.37
C LEU A 123 -19.33 7.21 -0.15
N THR A 124 -19.80 6.03 0.26
CA THR A 124 -21.13 5.50 -0.12
C THR A 124 -22.26 6.41 0.35
N LYS A 125 -22.13 6.99 1.56
CA LYS A 125 -23.16 7.86 2.13
C LYS A 125 -23.16 9.28 1.57
N ASN A 126 -21.99 9.80 1.20
CA ASN A 126 -21.83 11.23 0.87
C ASN A 126 -21.58 11.53 -0.60
N TYR A 127 -21.33 10.51 -1.44
CA TYR A 127 -21.07 10.66 -2.86
C TYR A 127 -21.95 9.74 -3.70
N LYS A 128 -22.14 10.08 -4.97
CA LYS A 128 -22.99 9.32 -5.91
C LYS A 128 -22.15 8.50 -6.88
N TYR A 129 -21.12 7.82 -6.37
CA TYR A 129 -20.37 6.89 -7.20
C TYR A 129 -21.20 5.65 -7.54
N THR A 130 -21.02 5.12 -8.74
CA THR A 130 -21.64 3.87 -9.20
C THR A 130 -20.70 2.68 -9.01
N ALA A 131 -19.38 2.94 -8.99
CA ALA A 131 -18.36 1.95 -8.69
C ALA A 131 -17.16 2.62 -8.02
N ILE A 132 -16.54 1.89 -7.08
CA ILE A 132 -15.32 2.28 -6.39
C ILE A 132 -14.32 1.13 -6.51
N SER A 133 -13.25 1.33 -7.27
CA SER A 133 -12.15 0.36 -7.33
C SER A 133 -11.12 0.67 -6.25
N LEU A 134 -10.62 -0.36 -5.54
CA LEU A 134 -9.58 -0.19 -4.53
C LEU A 134 -8.21 -0.42 -5.15
N LEU A 135 -7.29 0.52 -4.96
CA LEU A 135 -5.92 0.43 -5.45
C LEU A 135 -4.93 0.62 -4.29
N GLY A 136 -4.13 -0.40 -4.01
CA GLY A 136 -3.12 -0.34 -2.96
C GLY A 136 -1.69 -0.53 -3.50
N PHE A 137 -0.75 0.23 -2.94
CA PHE A 137 0.66 0.12 -3.24
C PHE A 137 1.44 -0.41 -2.03
N SER A 138 2.27 -1.43 -2.22
CA SER A 138 3.09 -2.00 -1.15
C SER A 138 2.23 -2.36 0.09
N LEU A 139 2.45 -1.72 1.23
CA LEU A 139 1.60 -1.82 2.42
C LEU A 139 0.11 -1.64 2.09
N GLY A 140 -0.24 -0.59 1.35
CA GLY A 140 -1.63 -0.36 0.92
C GLY A 140 -2.18 -1.52 0.07
N GLY A 141 -1.31 -2.17 -0.70
CA GLY A 141 -1.65 -3.37 -1.47
C GLY A 141 -2.01 -4.56 -0.57
N ASN A 142 -1.29 -4.74 0.55
CA ASN A 142 -1.63 -5.72 1.56
C ASN A 142 -3.00 -5.40 2.20
N VAL A 143 -3.25 -4.13 2.53
CA VAL A 143 -4.52 -3.68 3.15
C VAL A 143 -5.72 -3.98 2.25
N VAL A 144 -5.69 -3.59 0.97
CA VAL A 144 -6.85 -3.80 0.08
C VAL A 144 -7.12 -5.28 -0.20
N LEU A 145 -6.07 -6.11 -0.31
CA LEU A 145 -6.22 -7.56 -0.50
C LEU A 145 -6.76 -8.25 0.76
N LYS A 146 -6.23 -7.87 1.94
CA LYS A 146 -6.71 -8.39 3.22
C LYS A 146 -8.17 -8.02 3.43
N TYR A 147 -8.53 -6.74 3.21
CA TYR A 147 -9.90 -6.26 3.31
C TYR A 147 -10.86 -7.06 2.44
N ALA A 148 -10.52 -7.26 1.16
CA ALA A 148 -11.37 -8.02 0.25
C ALA A 148 -11.59 -9.46 0.72
N GLY A 149 -10.55 -10.13 1.23
CA GLY A 149 -10.67 -11.49 1.73
C GLY A 149 -11.34 -11.61 3.10
N GLU A 150 -11.27 -10.57 3.95
CA GLU A 150 -12.00 -10.50 5.22
C GLU A 150 -13.50 -10.29 5.00
N GLN A 151 -13.85 -9.40 4.08
CA GLN A 151 -15.26 -9.04 3.83
C GLN A 151 -16.03 -10.12 3.06
N LYS A 152 -15.34 -10.85 2.18
CA LYS A 152 -16.00 -11.91 1.38
C LYS A 152 -17.26 -11.37 0.69
N GLU A 153 -18.40 -12.04 0.93
CA GLU A 153 -19.74 -11.64 0.45
C GLU A 153 -20.27 -10.34 1.07
N ASN A 154 -19.69 -9.88 2.20
CA ASN A 154 -20.09 -8.63 2.87
C ASN A 154 -19.31 -7.41 2.34
N LEU A 155 -18.54 -7.57 1.27
CA LEU A 155 -17.82 -6.46 0.67
C LEU A 155 -18.81 -5.36 0.23
N ASN A 156 -18.44 -4.09 0.51
CA ASN A 156 -19.28 -2.96 0.11
C ASN A 156 -19.68 -3.09 -1.38
N PRO A 157 -20.98 -3.05 -1.72
CA PRO A 157 -21.46 -3.36 -3.07
C PRO A 157 -20.98 -2.40 -4.16
N LEU A 158 -20.46 -1.23 -3.80
CA LEU A 158 -19.83 -0.31 -4.74
C LEU A 158 -18.40 -0.75 -5.10
N VAL A 159 -17.78 -1.64 -4.34
CA VAL A 159 -16.43 -2.12 -4.64
C VAL A 159 -16.49 -3.16 -5.75
N ASP A 160 -16.06 -2.75 -6.94
CA ASP A 160 -16.11 -3.59 -8.14
C ASP A 160 -14.78 -4.28 -8.48
N ARG A 161 -13.65 -3.70 -8.04
CA ARG A 161 -12.30 -4.22 -8.34
C ARG A 161 -11.32 -3.96 -7.21
N ILE A 162 -10.36 -4.88 -7.08
CA ILE A 162 -9.19 -4.70 -6.21
C ILE A 162 -7.93 -4.72 -7.07
N ILE A 163 -7.06 -3.75 -6.89
CA ILE A 163 -5.76 -3.68 -7.58
C ILE A 163 -4.66 -3.51 -6.54
N SER A 164 -3.68 -4.37 -6.59
CA SER A 164 -2.57 -4.37 -5.63
C SER A 164 -1.23 -4.44 -6.34
N ILE A 165 -0.37 -3.47 -6.06
CA ILE A 165 0.94 -3.31 -6.69
C ILE A 165 2.04 -3.57 -5.67
N SER A 166 2.87 -4.59 -5.91
CA SER A 166 4.01 -4.98 -5.07
C SER A 166 3.66 -5.19 -3.57
N PRO A 167 2.57 -5.91 -3.22
CA PRO A 167 2.18 -6.09 -1.83
C PRO A 167 3.12 -7.06 -1.10
N PRO A 168 3.47 -6.78 0.18
CA PRO A 168 4.14 -7.74 1.04
C PRO A 168 3.10 -8.75 1.60
N CYS A 169 2.64 -9.70 0.75
CA CYS A 169 1.61 -10.66 1.15
C CYS A 169 1.98 -11.53 2.36
N ASP A 170 3.26 -11.63 2.67
CA ASP A 170 3.86 -12.26 3.85
C ASP A 170 4.79 -11.25 4.52
N LEU A 171 4.34 -10.66 5.61
CA LEU A 171 5.06 -9.58 6.30
C LEU A 171 6.34 -10.07 6.98
N LYS A 172 6.32 -11.28 7.57
CA LYS A 172 7.52 -11.89 8.17
C LYS A 172 8.61 -12.04 7.11
N GLY A 173 8.26 -12.66 5.98
CA GLY A 173 9.18 -12.85 4.88
C GLY A 173 9.71 -11.54 4.28
N ALA A 174 8.86 -10.53 4.14
CA ALA A 174 9.26 -9.20 3.67
C ALA A 174 10.19 -8.49 4.68
N SER A 175 9.88 -8.53 5.98
CA SER A 175 10.72 -7.98 7.05
C SER A 175 12.11 -8.60 7.06
N MET A 176 12.21 -9.93 6.94
CA MET A 176 13.49 -10.64 6.85
C MET A 176 14.31 -10.22 5.61
N VAL A 177 13.67 -10.02 4.45
CA VAL A 177 14.36 -9.57 3.24
C VAL A 177 14.84 -8.13 3.39
N LEU A 178 14.04 -7.23 3.93
CA LEU A 178 14.41 -5.84 4.17
C LEU A 178 15.53 -5.69 5.20
N SER A 179 15.68 -6.62 6.14
CA SER A 179 16.75 -6.65 7.14
C SER A 179 18.11 -7.06 6.56
N LYS A 180 18.19 -7.54 5.31
CA LYS A 180 19.47 -7.89 4.69
C LYS A 180 20.35 -6.65 4.46
N LYS A 181 21.68 -6.82 4.57
CA LYS A 181 22.67 -5.74 4.37
C LYS A 181 22.46 -4.99 3.04
N SER A 182 22.06 -5.67 1.97
CA SER A 182 21.78 -5.07 0.66
C SER A 182 20.63 -4.06 0.69
N ASN A 183 19.77 -4.09 1.71
CA ASN A 183 18.59 -3.23 1.85
C ASN A 183 18.74 -2.18 2.98
N ILE A 184 19.94 -2.05 3.57
CA ILE A 184 20.17 -1.18 4.73
C ILE A 184 19.75 0.28 4.50
N ILE A 185 19.89 0.79 3.29
CA ILE A 185 19.51 2.17 2.93
C ILE A 185 17.98 2.35 3.07
N TYR A 186 17.21 1.39 2.60
CA TYR A 186 15.74 1.41 2.72
C TYR A 186 15.31 1.26 4.18
N MET A 187 15.91 0.29 4.90
CA MET A 187 15.61 0.06 6.31
C MET A 187 15.86 1.32 7.15
N LYS A 188 17.04 1.93 7.00
CA LYS A 188 17.38 3.18 7.71
C LYS A 188 16.40 4.32 7.37
N ARG A 189 15.97 4.43 6.12
CA ARG A 189 14.99 5.44 5.70
C ARG A 189 13.64 5.23 6.38
N PHE A 190 13.12 3.99 6.39
CA PHE A 190 11.85 3.68 7.04
C PHE A 190 11.93 3.88 8.55
N LEU A 191 12.94 3.32 9.20
CA LEU A 191 13.09 3.45 10.65
C LEU A 191 13.26 4.91 11.09
N LYS A 192 13.95 5.75 10.31
CA LYS A 192 14.11 7.18 10.64
C LYS A 192 12.74 7.85 10.83
N THR A 193 11.77 7.61 9.95
CA THR A 193 10.44 8.23 10.05
C THR A 193 9.57 7.54 11.08
N LEU A 194 9.55 6.22 11.12
CA LEU A 194 8.77 5.44 12.07
C LEU A 194 9.19 5.71 13.52
N VAL A 195 10.50 5.66 13.82
CA VAL A 195 11.04 5.93 15.15
C VAL A 195 10.75 7.38 15.55
N SER A 196 10.95 8.35 14.64
CA SER A 196 10.64 9.75 14.92
C SER A 196 9.18 9.94 15.34
N LYS A 197 8.23 9.32 14.62
CA LYS A 197 6.80 9.37 14.96
C LYS A 197 6.50 8.66 16.29
N ALA A 198 7.10 7.50 16.54
CA ALA A 198 6.92 6.77 17.79
C ALA A 198 7.40 7.59 19.01
N LEU A 199 8.54 8.28 18.90
CA LEU A 199 9.06 9.16 19.95
C LEU A 199 8.14 10.36 20.18
N GLN A 200 7.58 10.97 19.13
CA GLN A 200 6.58 12.04 19.28
C GLN A 200 5.32 11.51 19.96
N LYS A 201 4.86 10.29 19.61
CA LYS A 201 3.73 9.65 20.30
C LYS A 201 4.03 9.35 21.76
N ALA A 202 5.25 8.92 22.10
CA ALA A 202 5.67 8.73 23.49
C ALA A 202 5.59 10.05 24.30
N ALA A 203 6.02 11.15 23.71
CA ALA A 203 5.94 12.47 24.35
C ALA A 203 4.48 12.94 24.53
N MET A 204 3.59 12.69 23.55
CA MET A 204 2.16 13.02 23.64
C MET A 204 1.41 12.13 24.64
N PHE A 205 1.86 10.90 24.85
CA PHE A 205 1.18 9.87 25.66
C PHE A 205 2.12 9.19 26.66
N PRO A 206 2.66 9.94 27.64
CA PRO A 206 3.68 9.40 28.56
C PRO A 206 3.19 8.21 29.39
N LYS A 207 1.88 8.08 29.60
CA LYS A 207 1.28 6.93 30.32
C LYS A 207 1.39 5.60 29.56
N GLN A 208 1.73 5.61 28.28
CA GLN A 208 1.91 4.38 27.48
C GLN A 208 3.27 3.71 27.72
N ASN A 209 4.17 4.36 28.49
CA ASN A 209 5.46 3.81 28.95
C ASN A 209 6.29 3.19 27.80
N LEU A 210 6.34 3.84 26.63
CA LEU A 210 7.17 3.39 25.52
C LEU A 210 8.66 3.46 25.92
N ASP A 211 9.39 2.35 25.74
CA ASP A 211 10.85 2.32 25.96
C ASP A 211 11.56 3.09 24.83
N THR A 212 11.70 4.40 25.04
CA THR A 212 12.29 5.32 24.06
C THR A 212 13.78 5.05 23.83
N GLU A 213 14.51 4.53 24.83
CA GLU A 213 15.93 4.19 24.68
C GLU A 213 16.13 3.01 23.75
N LYS A 214 15.32 1.94 23.89
CA LYS A 214 15.33 0.82 22.96
C LYS A 214 14.80 1.24 21.60
N MET A 215 13.76 2.08 21.54
CA MET A 215 13.17 2.55 20.29
C MET A 215 14.19 3.26 19.40
N VAL A 216 15.04 4.13 19.96
CA VAL A 216 16.11 4.83 19.21
C VAL A 216 17.15 3.84 18.63
N LYS A 217 17.35 2.68 19.30
CA LYS A 217 18.29 1.65 18.89
C LYS A 217 17.71 0.63 17.92
N ALA A 218 16.41 0.71 17.58
CA ALA A 218 15.77 -0.22 16.66
C ALA A 218 16.52 -0.26 15.31
N ALA A 219 16.95 -1.43 14.90
CA ALA A 219 17.79 -1.64 13.71
C ALA A 219 17.02 -2.25 12.52
N ASN A 220 15.84 -2.81 12.77
CA ASN A 220 15.00 -3.49 11.80
C ASN A 220 13.52 -3.41 12.19
N PHE A 221 12.63 -3.97 11.37
CA PHE A 221 11.19 -3.96 11.66
C PHE A 221 10.81 -4.85 12.85
N ALA A 222 11.53 -5.95 13.11
CA ALA A 222 11.25 -6.77 14.29
C ALA A 222 11.42 -5.94 15.57
N ASP A 223 12.52 -5.20 15.68
CA ASP A 223 12.76 -4.33 16.83
C ASP A 223 11.66 -3.25 16.96
N PHE A 224 11.30 -2.60 15.85
CA PHE A 224 10.27 -1.55 15.87
C PHE A 224 8.89 -2.11 16.19
N ASP A 225 8.51 -3.21 15.54
CA ASP A 225 7.18 -3.79 15.69
C ASP A 225 6.97 -4.39 17.08
N SER A 226 8.00 -5.04 17.67
CA SER A 226 7.92 -5.54 19.03
C SER A 226 7.81 -4.43 20.08
N LEU A 227 8.47 -3.29 19.85
CA LEU A 227 8.49 -2.17 20.80
C LEU A 227 7.29 -1.23 20.66
N PHE A 228 6.75 -1.04 19.46
CA PHE A 228 5.68 -0.07 19.19
C PHE A 228 4.43 -0.67 18.57
N THR A 229 4.54 -1.32 17.39
CA THR A 229 3.35 -1.74 16.65
C THR A 229 2.55 -2.79 17.40
N ALA A 230 3.20 -3.89 17.81
CA ALA A 230 2.50 -4.98 18.49
C ALA A 230 1.81 -4.53 19.79
N PRO A 231 2.49 -3.89 20.75
CA PRO A 231 1.84 -3.45 22.00
C PRO A 231 0.79 -2.36 21.77
N SER A 232 0.98 -1.45 20.78
CA SER A 232 0.01 -0.38 20.50
C SER A 232 -1.34 -0.91 20.01
N PHE A 233 -1.33 -2.04 19.30
CA PHE A 233 -2.54 -2.63 18.72
C PHE A 233 -3.01 -3.91 19.42
N GLY A 234 -2.35 -4.32 20.51
CA GLY A 234 -2.73 -5.46 21.32
C GLY A 234 -2.36 -6.82 20.72
N PHE A 235 -1.36 -6.86 19.84
CA PHE A 235 -0.73 -8.09 19.41
C PHE A 235 0.24 -8.59 20.49
N LYS A 236 0.43 -9.89 20.54
CA LYS A 236 1.32 -10.53 21.53
C LYS A 236 2.77 -10.11 21.35
N ASP A 237 3.22 -10.14 20.10
CA ASP A 237 4.58 -9.81 19.65
C ASP A 237 4.56 -9.46 18.16
N GLU A 238 5.71 -9.15 17.57
CA GLU A 238 5.84 -8.84 16.15
C GLU A 238 5.47 -10.02 15.23
N GLU A 239 5.69 -11.26 15.67
CA GLU A 239 5.31 -12.44 14.86
C GLU A 239 3.80 -12.61 14.80
N ASP A 240 3.10 -12.48 15.93
CA ASP A 240 1.64 -12.48 16.00
C ASP A 240 1.04 -11.34 15.16
N TYR A 241 1.67 -10.15 15.21
CA TYR A 241 1.30 -9.03 14.36
C TYR A 241 1.44 -9.39 12.88
N TRP A 242 2.59 -9.87 12.43
CA TRP A 242 2.82 -10.19 11.02
C TRP A 242 1.91 -11.32 10.52
N GLU A 243 1.69 -12.35 11.33
CA GLU A 243 0.80 -13.46 10.98
C GLU A 243 -0.64 -12.99 10.75
N LYS A 244 -1.20 -12.24 11.70
CA LYS A 244 -2.59 -11.77 11.66
C LYS A 244 -2.84 -10.68 10.63
N THR A 245 -1.81 -9.94 10.22
CA THR A 245 -1.96 -8.78 9.35
C THR A 245 -1.47 -8.99 7.93
N SER A 246 -0.76 -10.07 7.63
CA SER A 246 -0.44 -10.51 6.26
C SER A 246 -1.72 -10.82 5.48
N CYS A 247 -1.84 -10.33 4.25
CA CYS A 247 -3.01 -10.60 3.42
C CYS A 247 -3.06 -12.05 2.89
N LYS A 248 -1.94 -12.76 2.85
CA LYS A 248 -1.82 -14.07 2.21
C LYS A 248 -2.86 -15.11 2.66
N PRO A 249 -3.18 -15.28 3.97
CA PRO A 249 -4.21 -16.22 4.43
C PRO A 249 -5.61 -15.91 3.90
N PHE A 250 -5.89 -14.62 3.62
CA PHE A 250 -7.20 -14.11 3.22
C PHE A 250 -7.42 -14.17 1.69
N LEU A 251 -6.35 -14.31 0.90
CA LEU A 251 -6.44 -14.28 -0.58
C LEU A 251 -7.35 -15.37 -1.17
N LYS A 252 -7.47 -16.51 -0.51
CA LYS A 252 -8.34 -17.62 -0.94
C LYS A 252 -9.84 -17.30 -0.81
N ASP A 253 -10.17 -16.35 0.04
CA ASP A 253 -11.53 -15.95 0.39
C ASP A 253 -12.02 -14.73 -0.41
N ILE A 254 -11.19 -14.16 -1.28
CA ILE A 254 -11.55 -13.03 -2.15
C ILE A 254 -12.64 -13.47 -3.15
N GLN A 255 -13.73 -12.68 -3.22
CA GLN A 255 -14.88 -12.91 -4.10
C GLN A 255 -15.14 -11.75 -5.09
N VAL A 256 -14.22 -10.83 -5.22
CA VAL A 256 -14.26 -9.72 -6.16
C VAL A 256 -13.08 -9.80 -7.13
N LYS A 257 -13.26 -9.34 -8.37
CA LYS A 257 -12.19 -9.33 -9.38
C LYS A 257 -10.98 -8.56 -8.84
N SER A 258 -9.84 -9.26 -8.69
CA SER A 258 -8.63 -8.74 -8.04
C SER A 258 -7.40 -8.94 -8.90
N TYR A 259 -6.60 -7.89 -9.03
CA TYR A 259 -5.34 -7.90 -9.78
C TYR A 259 -4.16 -7.63 -8.85
N LEU A 260 -3.19 -8.53 -8.87
CA LEU A 260 -1.94 -8.40 -8.14
C LEU A 260 -0.78 -8.36 -9.13
N LEU A 261 -0.09 -7.21 -9.19
CA LEU A 261 1.13 -7.03 -9.98
C LEU A 261 2.34 -6.96 -9.03
N THR A 262 3.33 -7.81 -9.28
CA THR A 262 4.58 -7.80 -8.53
C THR A 262 5.76 -8.28 -9.39
N ALA A 263 7.00 -8.03 -8.96
CA ALA A 263 8.21 -8.43 -9.67
C ALA A 263 9.00 -9.46 -8.86
N LYS A 264 9.51 -10.52 -9.51
CA LYS A 264 10.38 -11.52 -8.86
C LYS A 264 11.66 -10.90 -8.29
N ASN A 265 12.15 -9.83 -8.93
CA ASN A 265 13.34 -9.12 -8.47
C ASN A 265 13.03 -7.97 -7.51
N ASP A 266 11.85 -7.92 -6.89
CA ASP A 266 11.53 -6.89 -5.90
C ASP A 266 12.50 -7.00 -4.71
N PRO A 267 13.25 -5.93 -4.35
CA PRO A 267 14.23 -6.00 -3.28
C PRO A 267 13.61 -6.08 -1.87
N PHE A 268 12.29 -5.86 -1.73
CA PHE A 268 11.59 -5.86 -0.43
C PHE A 268 10.87 -7.17 -0.14
N LEU A 269 10.58 -7.96 -1.17
CA LEU A 269 9.71 -9.12 -1.06
C LEU A 269 10.52 -10.42 -1.07
N SER A 270 10.08 -11.37 -0.25
CA SER A 270 10.51 -12.77 -0.30
C SER A 270 9.65 -13.56 -1.29
N GLU A 271 10.09 -14.74 -1.68
CA GLU A 271 9.30 -15.67 -2.52
C GLU A 271 7.95 -16.01 -1.87
N SER A 272 7.90 -16.05 -0.54
CA SER A 272 6.66 -16.30 0.20
C SER A 272 5.59 -15.23 0.01
N CYS A 273 5.97 -14.02 -0.47
CA CYS A 273 5.04 -12.96 -0.85
C CYS A 273 4.34 -13.20 -2.20
N PHE A 274 4.77 -14.19 -2.99
CA PHE A 274 4.20 -14.47 -4.31
C PHE A 274 3.14 -15.58 -4.21
N PRO A 275 1.85 -15.28 -4.21
CA PRO A 275 0.80 -16.25 -3.93
C PRO A 275 0.41 -17.09 -5.17
N VAL A 276 1.39 -17.61 -5.90
CA VAL A 276 1.20 -18.35 -7.16
C VAL A 276 0.24 -19.54 -6.99
N GLY A 277 0.41 -20.32 -5.91
CA GLY A 277 -0.44 -21.49 -5.65
C GLY A 277 -1.90 -21.12 -5.35
N ILE A 278 -2.12 -19.97 -4.67
CA ILE A 278 -3.46 -19.46 -4.37
C ILE A 278 -4.09 -18.91 -5.65
N ALA A 279 -3.36 -18.09 -6.40
CA ALA A 279 -3.86 -17.49 -7.62
C ALA A 279 -4.29 -18.56 -8.65
N LYS A 280 -3.53 -19.67 -8.81
CA LYS A 280 -3.88 -20.77 -9.71
C LYS A 280 -5.25 -21.40 -9.41
N LYS A 281 -5.69 -21.36 -8.15
CA LYS A 281 -6.95 -21.96 -7.68
C LYS A 281 -8.10 -20.94 -7.56
N SER A 282 -7.82 -19.66 -7.73
CA SER A 282 -8.81 -18.58 -7.55
C SER A 282 -9.49 -18.25 -8.88
N ASN A 283 -10.79 -18.00 -8.83
CA ASN A 283 -11.56 -17.43 -9.94
C ASN A 283 -11.48 -15.90 -9.98
N TYR A 284 -11.03 -15.28 -8.89
CA TYR A 284 -11.08 -13.84 -8.69
C TYR A 284 -9.71 -13.17 -8.67
N LEU A 285 -8.67 -13.86 -8.17
CA LEU A 285 -7.33 -13.30 -8.03
C LEU A 285 -6.48 -13.54 -9.29
N HIS A 286 -6.20 -12.48 -10.02
CA HIS A 286 -5.32 -12.47 -11.19
C HIS A 286 -3.92 -11.99 -10.79
N LEU A 287 -2.92 -12.85 -10.90
CA LEU A 287 -1.53 -12.56 -10.58
C LEU A 287 -0.71 -12.35 -11.86
N GLU A 288 -0.12 -11.18 -11.99
CA GLU A 288 0.93 -10.89 -12.98
C GLU A 288 2.28 -10.77 -12.26
N LEU A 289 3.16 -11.75 -12.46
CA LEU A 289 4.49 -11.81 -11.87
C LEU A 289 5.53 -11.54 -12.96
N THR A 290 6.16 -10.35 -12.90
CA THR A 290 7.20 -9.96 -13.87
C THR A 290 8.57 -10.47 -13.44
N GLU A 291 9.48 -10.73 -14.37
CA GLU A 291 10.87 -11.10 -14.04
C GLU A 291 11.66 -9.92 -13.43
N LYS A 292 11.42 -8.73 -13.93
CA LYS A 292 12.04 -7.47 -13.50
C LYS A 292 10.97 -6.44 -13.17
N GLY A 293 11.32 -5.37 -12.47
CA GLY A 293 10.37 -4.32 -12.10
C GLY A 293 10.75 -3.58 -10.82
N GLY A 294 11.50 -4.24 -9.93
CA GLY A 294 11.80 -3.70 -8.61
C GLY A 294 10.52 -3.50 -7.78
N HIS A 295 10.58 -2.68 -6.75
CA HIS A 295 9.44 -2.36 -5.89
C HIS A 295 8.70 -1.13 -6.43
N ILE A 296 7.50 -1.31 -6.99
CA ILE A 296 6.68 -0.24 -7.62
C ILE A 296 7.43 0.51 -8.76
N GLY A 297 8.51 -0.05 -9.29
CA GLY A 297 9.31 0.61 -10.31
C GLY A 297 8.65 0.53 -11.69
N PHE A 298 8.66 -0.65 -12.28
CA PHE A 298 8.05 -0.99 -13.58
C PHE A 298 8.33 0.03 -14.69
N VAL A 299 9.58 0.51 -14.79
CA VAL A 299 10.05 1.43 -15.83
C VAL A 299 10.84 0.64 -16.85
N LYS A 300 10.57 0.82 -18.15
CA LYS A 300 11.19 0.07 -19.23
C LYS A 300 12.56 0.62 -19.66
N SER A 301 12.66 1.94 -19.79
CA SER A 301 13.90 2.57 -20.26
C SER A 301 13.96 4.07 -19.92
N ILE A 302 15.16 4.65 -19.96
CA ILE A 302 15.40 6.09 -19.74
C ILE A 302 14.80 6.93 -20.88
N THR A 303 14.85 6.43 -22.11
CA THR A 303 14.33 7.15 -23.30
C THR A 303 12.81 7.28 -23.28
N LYS A 304 12.14 6.40 -22.54
CA LYS A 304 10.69 6.44 -22.33
C LYS A 304 10.37 6.96 -20.92
N ARG A 305 10.82 8.17 -20.58
CA ARG A 305 10.61 8.80 -19.26
C ARG A 305 9.15 8.81 -18.82
N ASN A 306 8.22 8.87 -19.77
CA ASN A 306 6.78 8.83 -19.53
C ASN A 306 6.22 7.43 -19.82
N ASP A 307 7.03 6.36 -19.67
CA ASP A 307 6.49 5.01 -19.78
C ASP A 307 5.54 4.73 -18.60
N GLN A 308 4.27 4.81 -18.91
CA GLN A 308 3.16 4.59 -17.96
C GLN A 308 2.69 3.15 -18.04
N TRP A 309 3.64 2.20 -18.15
CA TRP A 309 3.27 0.80 -18.38
C TRP A 309 2.35 0.25 -17.29
N PHE A 310 2.69 0.45 -16.02
CA PHE A 310 1.85 -0.10 -14.96
C PHE A 310 0.57 0.72 -14.76
N GLU A 311 0.58 2.03 -14.98
CA GLU A 311 -0.62 2.86 -14.96
C GLU A 311 -1.60 2.42 -16.07
N LYS A 312 -1.09 2.07 -17.25
CA LYS A 312 -1.89 1.49 -18.34
C LYS A 312 -2.42 0.11 -17.99
N LYS A 313 -1.64 -0.71 -17.28
CA LYS A 313 -2.12 -2.00 -16.77
C LYS A 313 -3.26 -1.83 -15.77
N ILE A 314 -3.12 -0.88 -14.83
CA ILE A 314 -4.19 -0.53 -13.90
C ILE A 314 -5.44 -0.11 -14.67
N LEU A 315 -5.31 0.82 -15.62
CA LEU A 315 -6.44 1.32 -16.41
C LEU A 315 -7.14 0.21 -17.22
N ASN A 316 -6.36 -0.67 -17.85
CA ASN A 316 -6.93 -1.79 -18.59
C ASN A 316 -7.75 -2.69 -17.66
N TYR A 317 -7.23 -2.99 -16.48
CA TYR A 317 -7.93 -3.81 -15.51
C TYR A 317 -9.19 -3.14 -14.92
N LEU A 318 -9.19 -1.81 -14.85
CA LEU A 318 -10.36 -1.03 -14.44
C LEU A 318 -11.48 -1.06 -15.51
N LYS A 319 -11.13 -1.25 -16.79
CA LYS A 319 -12.08 -1.28 -17.91
C LYS A 319 -12.61 -2.66 -18.26
N ASP A 320 -11.85 -3.73 -17.95
CA ASP A 320 -12.21 -5.13 -18.19
C ASP A 320 -13.37 -5.62 -17.28
#